data_a1202ea20da6e2bd861e177de7080c1e
#
_entry.id   a1202ea20da6e2bd861e177de7080c1e
#
_cell.length_a   1.000
_cell.length_b   1.000
_cell.length_c   1.000
_cell.angle_alpha   90.00
_cell.angle_beta   90.00
_cell.angle_gamma   90.00
#
_symmetry.space_group_name_H-M   'P 1'
#
loop_
_entity.id
_entity.type
_entity.pdbx_description
1 polymer ?
#
loop_
_entity_poly.entity_id
_entity_poly.type
_entity_poly.pdbx_seq_one_letter_code
_entity_poly.pdbx_strand_id
1 'polypeptide(L)'
;TSADNELEGIITVKDLATANMDVFDTAVLAKSRTSYKNILETLNGTMVVGNADAVCTTGHIKIGTATPEMLESSVEKGDIVILSNRYESQLCAIEKEASLLIICNGAKVGRTIQRIADETGVAIMTTPVDTYAAGKLISQCAPISYYMTRDNILKFTLVTPVADVLRVMAKVRHRYFPIL
;
A
#
# COMPACT_ATOMS: atom_id res chain seq x y z
N THR A 1 -7.56 -15.86 -8.62
CA THR A 1 -8.88 -16.21 -9.18
C THR A 1 -9.95 -15.43 -8.43
N SER A 2 -11.06 -15.10 -9.12
CA SER A 2 -12.24 -14.47 -8.53
C SER A 2 -12.99 -15.43 -7.57
N ALA A 3 -14.00 -14.92 -6.88
CA ALA A 3 -14.91 -15.73 -6.07
C ALA A 3 -15.64 -16.80 -6.92
N ASP A 4 -15.83 -16.52 -8.21
CA ASP A 4 -16.44 -17.44 -9.19
C ASP A 4 -15.42 -18.37 -9.87
N ASN A 5 -14.21 -18.44 -9.32
CA ASN A 5 -13.09 -19.26 -9.80
C ASN A 5 -12.58 -18.90 -11.22
N GLU A 6 -12.83 -17.69 -11.67
CA GLU A 6 -12.27 -17.17 -12.93
C GLU A 6 -10.82 -16.69 -12.75
N LEU A 7 -10.01 -16.86 -13.79
CA LEU A 7 -8.62 -16.37 -13.81
C LEU A 7 -8.59 -14.85 -13.97
N GLU A 8 -8.26 -14.13 -12.91
CA GLU A 8 -8.11 -12.67 -12.93
C GLU A 8 -6.75 -12.18 -13.40
N GLY A 9 -5.71 -12.93 -13.13
CA GLY A 9 -4.34 -12.58 -13.45
C GLY A 9 -3.33 -13.62 -13.01
N ILE A 10 -2.08 -13.40 -13.40
CA ILE A 10 -0.95 -14.23 -13.01
C ILE A 10 0.09 -13.36 -12.31
N ILE A 11 0.68 -13.91 -11.26
CA ILE A 11 1.82 -13.32 -10.57
C ILE A 11 3.01 -14.26 -10.67
N THR A 12 4.12 -13.71 -11.03
CA THR A 12 5.40 -14.41 -11.13
C THR A 12 6.39 -13.88 -10.09
N VAL A 13 7.48 -14.60 -9.87
CA VAL A 13 8.60 -14.14 -9.03
C VAL A 13 9.16 -12.80 -9.53
N LYS A 14 9.11 -12.54 -10.85
CA LYS A 14 9.54 -11.27 -11.43
C LYS A 14 8.64 -10.11 -10.94
N ASP A 15 7.33 -10.31 -10.90
CA ASP A 15 6.38 -9.28 -10.45
C ASP A 15 6.60 -8.97 -8.96
N LEU A 16 6.83 -10.01 -8.15
CA LEU A 16 7.17 -9.84 -6.73
C LEU A 16 8.52 -9.13 -6.55
N ALA A 17 9.52 -9.47 -7.36
CA ALA A 17 10.82 -8.80 -7.32
C ALA A 17 10.66 -7.32 -7.71
N THR A 18 9.90 -7.01 -8.76
CA THR A 18 9.61 -5.63 -9.17
C THR A 18 8.91 -4.85 -8.04
N ALA A 19 7.89 -5.43 -7.41
CA ALA A 19 7.19 -4.83 -6.29
C ALA A 19 8.11 -4.49 -5.11
N ASN A 20 9.11 -5.36 -4.84
CA ASN A 20 10.09 -5.13 -3.78
C ASN A 20 11.22 -4.17 -4.17
N MET A 21 11.49 -3.99 -5.47
CA MET A 21 12.52 -3.07 -5.95
C MET A 21 12.02 -1.63 -6.12
N ASP A 22 10.71 -1.44 -6.23
CA ASP A 22 10.08 -0.14 -6.45
C ASP A 22 9.91 0.66 -5.14
N VAL A 23 10.92 0.55 -4.26
CA VAL A 23 10.95 1.20 -2.94
C VAL A 23 10.93 2.73 -3.04
N PHE A 24 11.25 3.28 -4.21
CA PHE A 24 11.28 4.73 -4.46
C PHE A 24 9.94 5.30 -4.94
N ASP A 25 8.96 4.47 -5.30
CA ASP A 25 7.63 4.96 -5.67
C ASP A 25 6.80 5.29 -4.42
N THR A 26 6.98 6.50 -3.92
CA THR A 26 6.23 7.00 -2.75
C THR A 26 4.73 7.13 -3.01
N ALA A 27 4.29 7.14 -4.28
CA ALA A 27 2.88 7.22 -4.67
C ALA A 27 2.22 5.85 -4.88
N VAL A 28 2.92 4.74 -4.61
CA VAL A 28 2.44 3.37 -4.88
C VAL A 28 1.08 3.07 -4.26
N LEU A 29 0.80 3.56 -3.04
CA LEU A 29 -0.47 3.30 -2.36
C LEU A 29 -1.64 4.00 -3.03
N ALA A 30 -1.44 5.23 -3.53
CA ALA A 30 -2.43 5.98 -4.29
C ALA A 30 -2.68 5.34 -5.66
N LYS A 31 -1.61 5.00 -6.40
CA LYS A 31 -1.68 4.34 -7.71
C LYS A 31 -2.38 2.99 -7.66
N SER A 32 -2.10 2.20 -6.63
CA SER A 32 -2.69 0.88 -6.42
C SER A 32 -4.07 0.93 -5.75
N ARG A 33 -4.54 2.12 -5.35
CA ARG A 33 -5.78 2.31 -4.60
C ARG A 33 -5.84 1.44 -3.36
N THR A 34 -4.74 1.39 -2.61
CA THR A 34 -4.63 0.58 -1.40
C THR A 34 -5.65 1.01 -0.35
N SER A 35 -6.38 0.04 0.22
CA SER A 35 -7.29 0.31 1.34
C SER A 35 -6.51 0.54 2.63
N TYR A 36 -7.06 1.35 3.55
CA TYR A 36 -6.47 1.51 4.88
C TYR A 36 -6.46 0.19 5.65
N LYS A 37 -7.39 -0.72 5.35
CA LYS A 37 -7.42 -2.07 5.91
C LYS A 37 -6.15 -2.85 5.57
N ASN A 38 -5.67 -2.80 4.32
CA ASN A 38 -4.41 -3.44 3.94
C ASN A 38 -3.21 -2.88 4.73
N ILE A 39 -3.22 -1.55 4.97
CA ILE A 39 -2.16 -0.91 5.76
C ILE A 39 -2.24 -1.37 7.21
N LEU A 40 -3.44 -1.41 7.80
CA LEU A 40 -3.67 -1.92 9.16
C LEU A 40 -3.19 -3.36 9.32
N GLU A 41 -3.55 -4.24 8.39
CA GLU A 41 -3.15 -5.65 8.42
C GLU A 41 -1.63 -5.81 8.29
N THR A 42 -1.00 -5.11 7.35
CA THR A 42 0.44 -5.22 7.10
C THR A 42 1.29 -4.67 8.25
N LEU A 43 0.85 -3.55 8.85
CA LEU A 43 1.56 -2.89 9.94
C LEU A 43 1.10 -3.35 11.34
N ASN A 44 0.22 -4.34 11.44
CA ASN A 44 -0.42 -4.76 12.68
C ASN A 44 -1.00 -3.55 13.46
N GLY A 45 -1.69 -2.69 12.72
CA GLY A 45 -2.17 -1.41 13.21
C GLY A 45 -3.60 -1.45 13.73
N THR A 46 -3.99 -0.34 14.36
CA THR A 46 -5.37 -0.11 14.82
C THR A 46 -5.82 1.28 14.37
N MET A 47 -7.01 1.37 13.79
CA MET A 47 -7.61 2.65 13.44
C MET A 47 -8.04 3.40 14.69
N VAL A 48 -7.68 4.69 14.77
CA VAL A 48 -8.01 5.59 15.90
C VAL A 48 -9.04 6.63 15.46
N VAL A 49 -8.87 7.20 14.26
CA VAL A 49 -9.79 8.17 13.64
C VAL A 49 -9.95 7.80 12.17
N GLY A 50 -11.16 7.90 11.66
CA GLY A 50 -11.47 7.65 10.25
C GLY A 50 -12.03 6.26 9.98
N ASN A 51 -12.11 5.89 8.69
CA ASN A 51 -12.71 4.64 8.23
C ASN A 51 -11.64 3.70 7.65
N ALA A 52 -11.58 2.48 8.17
CA ALA A 52 -10.65 1.44 7.70
C ALA A 52 -10.92 0.99 6.24
N ASP A 53 -12.15 1.13 5.76
CA ASP A 53 -12.52 0.79 4.38
C ASP A 53 -12.17 1.90 3.37
N ALA A 54 -11.68 3.06 3.84
CA ALA A 54 -11.21 4.13 2.97
C ALA A 54 -10.02 3.66 2.12
N VAL A 55 -9.84 4.31 0.97
CA VAL A 55 -8.85 3.94 -0.05
C VAL A 55 -7.91 5.11 -0.30
N CYS A 56 -6.61 4.85 -0.40
CA CYS A 56 -5.63 5.83 -0.84
C CYS A 56 -5.92 6.23 -2.30
N THR A 57 -6.13 7.50 -2.56
CA THR A 57 -6.47 8.02 -3.91
C THR A 57 -5.47 9.01 -4.43
N THR A 58 -4.74 9.70 -3.54
CA THR A 58 -3.77 10.75 -3.85
C THR A 58 -2.64 10.73 -2.84
N GLY A 59 -1.63 11.55 -3.07
CA GLY A 59 -0.54 11.80 -2.15
C GLY A 59 0.60 10.78 -2.21
N HIS A 60 1.59 11.07 -1.41
CA HIS A 60 2.84 10.33 -1.32
C HIS A 60 3.08 9.83 0.11
N ILE A 61 3.88 8.80 0.25
CA ILE A 61 4.35 8.34 1.55
C ILE A 61 5.46 9.27 2.01
N LYS A 62 5.30 9.84 3.19
CA LYS A 62 6.29 10.69 3.87
C LYS A 62 6.67 10.11 5.22
N ILE A 63 7.94 10.22 5.58
CA ILE A 63 8.41 9.79 6.91
C ILE A 63 8.83 11.04 7.68
N GLY A 64 8.06 11.38 8.70
CA GLY A 64 8.23 12.58 9.50
C GLY A 64 9.22 12.39 10.66
N THR A 65 10.48 12.13 10.33
CA THR A 65 11.58 12.07 11.32
C THR A 65 12.27 13.42 11.55
N ALA A 66 11.96 14.40 10.70
CA ALA A 66 12.53 15.75 10.73
C ALA A 66 11.87 16.65 11.79
N THR A 67 12.37 17.91 11.88
CA THR A 67 11.71 18.93 12.71
C THR A 67 10.34 19.30 12.16
N PRO A 68 9.43 19.89 12.98
CA PRO A 68 8.11 20.31 12.49
C PRO A 68 8.21 21.27 11.29
N GLU A 69 9.18 22.17 11.26
CA GLU A 69 9.37 23.13 10.15
C GLU A 69 9.75 22.45 8.84
N MET A 70 10.60 21.43 8.92
CA MET A 70 10.97 20.62 7.74
C MET A 70 9.79 19.74 7.30
N LEU A 71 8.99 19.23 8.23
CA LEU A 71 7.79 18.47 7.92
C LEU A 71 6.77 19.37 7.21
N GLU A 72 6.58 20.59 7.71
CA GLU A 72 5.68 21.60 7.13
C GLU A 72 5.99 21.89 5.66
N SER A 73 7.27 21.95 5.30
CA SER A 73 7.71 22.21 3.93
C SER A 73 7.63 21.00 3.01
N SER A 74 7.51 19.78 3.55
CA SER A 74 7.58 18.52 2.79
C SER A 74 6.25 17.81 2.65
N VAL A 75 5.30 18.03 3.55
CA VAL A 75 3.99 17.39 3.53
C VAL A 75 3.02 18.21 2.69
N GLU A 76 2.32 17.51 1.82
CA GLU A 76 1.28 18.06 0.95
C GLU A 76 -0.08 17.42 1.25
N LYS A 77 -1.13 18.07 0.79
CA LYS A 77 -2.50 17.56 0.90
C LYS A 77 -2.64 16.16 0.31
N GLY A 78 -3.23 15.26 1.08
CA GLY A 78 -3.46 13.89 0.66
C GLY A 78 -2.31 12.93 0.96
N ASP A 79 -1.17 13.41 1.46
CA ASP A 79 -0.03 12.57 1.82
C ASP A 79 -0.35 11.58 2.96
N ILE A 80 0.36 10.47 2.96
CA ILE A 80 0.36 9.49 4.05
C ILE A 80 1.64 9.71 4.86
N VAL A 81 1.50 10.08 6.13
CA VAL A 81 2.63 10.51 6.94
C VAL A 81 2.89 9.52 8.08
N ILE A 82 4.08 8.92 8.08
CA ILE A 82 4.56 8.01 9.14
C ILE A 82 5.27 8.84 10.19
N LEU A 83 4.78 8.82 11.42
CA LEU A 83 5.21 9.69 12.52
C LEU A 83 5.53 8.89 13.78
N SER A 84 6.34 9.50 14.64
CA SER A 84 6.46 9.14 16.03
C SER A 84 5.45 9.92 16.90
N ASN A 85 5.55 9.80 18.23
CA ASN A 85 4.63 10.44 19.18
C ASN A 85 4.99 11.91 19.48
N ARG A 86 5.23 12.74 18.45
CA ARG A 86 5.45 14.18 18.62
C ARG A 86 4.19 14.93 18.29
N TYR A 87 3.64 15.65 19.28
CA TYR A 87 2.40 16.41 19.14
C TYR A 87 2.46 17.42 17.99
N GLU A 88 3.54 18.21 17.92
CA GLU A 88 3.73 19.25 16.92
C GLU A 88 3.76 18.69 15.50
N SER A 89 4.41 17.53 15.31
CA SER A 89 4.47 16.85 14.01
C SER A 89 3.10 16.30 13.59
N GLN A 90 2.32 15.77 14.54
CA GLN A 90 0.97 15.29 14.28
C GLN A 90 0.05 16.44 13.89
N LEU A 91 0.10 17.57 14.64
CA LEU A 91 -0.69 18.76 14.35
C LEU A 91 -0.32 19.34 12.98
N CYS A 92 0.97 19.50 12.68
CA CYS A 92 1.45 19.99 11.40
C CYS A 92 0.93 19.15 10.22
N ALA A 93 1.00 17.81 10.31
CA ALA A 93 0.50 16.94 9.25
C ALA A 93 -1.03 17.04 9.06
N ILE A 94 -1.79 17.26 10.14
CA ILE A 94 -3.24 17.50 10.05
C ILE A 94 -3.53 18.83 9.37
N GLU A 95 -2.83 19.92 9.76
CA GLU A 95 -2.97 21.25 9.16
C GLU A 95 -2.62 21.28 7.67
N LYS A 96 -1.70 20.41 7.24
CA LYS A 96 -1.37 20.20 5.81
C LYS A 96 -2.37 19.29 5.08
N GLU A 97 -3.47 18.91 5.71
CA GLU A 97 -4.50 18.05 5.13
C GLU A 97 -3.95 16.71 4.60
N ALA A 98 -3.04 16.09 5.35
CA ALA A 98 -2.64 14.71 5.07
C ALA A 98 -3.86 13.79 5.04
N SER A 99 -3.84 12.73 4.24
CA SER A 99 -4.96 11.77 4.18
C SER A 99 -4.93 10.78 5.34
N LEU A 100 -3.73 10.38 5.77
CA LEU A 100 -3.53 9.38 6.81
C LEU A 100 -2.27 9.65 7.62
N LEU A 101 -2.38 9.64 8.95
CA LEU A 101 -1.25 9.61 9.87
C LEU A 101 -1.07 8.19 10.42
N ILE A 102 0.16 7.67 10.35
CA ILE A 102 0.55 6.39 10.91
C ILE A 102 1.47 6.66 12.11
N ILE A 103 0.96 6.47 13.31
CA ILE A 103 1.68 6.73 14.56
C ILE A 103 2.32 5.44 15.05
N CYS A 104 3.65 5.44 15.06
CA CYS A 104 4.49 4.26 15.35
C CYS A 104 4.78 4.03 16.84
N ASN A 105 5.42 2.90 17.15
CA ASN A 105 5.89 2.49 18.48
C ASN A 105 4.76 2.26 19.51
N GLY A 106 3.57 1.91 19.10
CA GLY A 106 2.43 1.69 19.98
C GLY A 106 2.02 2.94 20.77
N ALA A 107 2.38 4.13 20.28
CA ALA A 107 2.11 5.39 20.95
C ALA A 107 0.62 5.70 20.97
N LYS A 108 0.16 6.26 22.10
CA LYS A 108 -1.23 6.71 22.22
C LYS A 108 -1.40 8.11 21.64
N VAL A 109 -2.39 8.28 20.81
CA VAL A 109 -2.76 9.59 20.24
C VAL A 109 -3.58 10.39 21.27
N GLY A 110 -3.19 11.64 21.52
CA GLY A 110 -3.89 12.51 22.47
C GLY A 110 -5.30 12.85 21.99
N ARG A 111 -6.25 13.02 22.91
CA ARG A 111 -7.66 13.31 22.59
C ARG A 111 -7.84 14.59 21.75
N THR A 112 -7.00 15.60 21.98
CA THR A 112 -7.03 16.86 21.20
C THR A 112 -6.68 16.59 19.74
N ILE A 113 -5.64 15.81 19.46
CA ILE A 113 -5.26 15.42 18.10
C ILE A 113 -6.35 14.60 17.44
N GLN A 114 -6.94 13.63 18.17
CA GLN A 114 -8.05 12.82 17.62
C GLN A 114 -9.24 13.70 17.20
N ARG A 115 -9.62 14.67 18.04
CA ARG A 115 -10.72 15.58 17.73
C ARG A 115 -10.42 16.46 16.52
N ILE A 116 -9.22 17.06 16.46
CA ILE A 116 -8.85 17.92 15.33
C ILE A 116 -8.82 17.10 14.02
N ALA A 117 -8.27 15.88 14.08
CA ALA A 117 -8.23 14.98 12.92
C ALA A 117 -9.64 14.60 12.43
N ASP A 118 -10.55 14.30 13.35
CA ASP A 118 -11.95 13.99 13.03
C ASP A 118 -12.67 15.18 12.39
N GLU A 119 -12.48 16.38 12.95
CA GLU A 119 -13.05 17.65 12.44
C GLU A 119 -12.51 18.01 11.04
N THR A 120 -11.25 17.65 10.73
CA THR A 120 -10.60 17.96 9.45
C THR A 120 -10.70 16.80 8.44
N GLY A 121 -11.21 15.63 8.85
CA GLY A 121 -11.34 14.45 8.00
C GLY A 121 -10.01 13.72 7.76
N VAL A 122 -8.99 13.95 8.58
CA VAL A 122 -7.70 13.26 8.53
C VAL A 122 -7.78 11.95 9.28
N ALA A 123 -7.45 10.84 8.64
CA ALA A 123 -7.42 9.54 9.29
C ALA A 123 -6.17 9.37 10.15
N ILE A 124 -6.31 8.67 11.29
CA ILE A 124 -5.18 8.31 12.16
C ILE A 124 -5.25 6.82 12.48
N MET A 125 -4.13 6.14 12.30
CA MET A 125 -3.90 4.80 12.81
C MET A 125 -2.66 4.75 13.70
N THR A 126 -2.63 3.78 14.61
CA THR A 126 -1.44 3.48 15.42
C THR A 126 -0.91 2.11 15.05
N THR A 127 0.39 1.90 15.18
CA THR A 127 1.04 0.61 14.96
C THR A 127 2.11 0.36 16.02
N PRO A 128 2.30 -0.92 16.48
CA PRO A 128 3.36 -1.26 17.41
C PRO A 128 4.75 -1.20 16.76
N VAL A 129 4.86 -1.26 15.43
CA VAL A 129 6.16 -1.23 14.75
C VAL A 129 6.80 0.15 14.84
N ASP A 130 8.13 0.20 14.75
CA ASP A 130 8.86 1.47 14.70
C ASP A 130 8.77 2.15 13.33
N THR A 131 9.19 3.41 13.26
CA THR A 131 9.12 4.24 12.05
C THR A 131 9.94 3.66 10.88
N TYR A 132 11.07 3.01 11.16
CA TYR A 132 11.91 2.41 10.13
C TYR A 132 11.23 1.16 9.55
N ALA A 133 10.71 0.28 10.40
CA ALA A 133 9.99 -0.90 9.97
C ALA A 133 8.71 -0.53 9.20
N ALA A 134 7.95 0.46 9.69
CA ALA A 134 6.77 0.97 9.00
C ALA A 134 7.14 1.53 7.62
N GLY A 135 8.20 2.31 7.51
CA GLY A 135 8.70 2.85 6.25
C GLY A 135 9.11 1.77 5.24
N LYS A 136 9.65 0.64 5.71
CA LYS A 136 9.99 -0.51 4.85
C LYS A 136 8.77 -1.32 4.41
N LEU A 137 7.82 -1.49 5.30
CA LEU A 137 6.66 -2.36 5.06
C LEU A 137 5.54 -1.65 4.29
N ILE A 138 5.49 -0.32 4.34
CA ILE A 138 4.38 0.45 3.80
C ILE A 138 4.13 0.21 2.30
N SER A 139 5.17 0.07 1.49
CA SER A 139 5.03 -0.24 0.07
C SER A 139 4.45 -1.63 -0.19
N GLN A 140 4.59 -2.56 0.75
CA GLN A 140 4.05 -3.92 0.67
C GLN A 140 2.54 -3.98 0.98
N CYS A 141 1.94 -2.86 1.41
CA CYS A 141 0.50 -2.76 1.64
C CYS A 141 -0.30 -2.72 0.33
N ALA A 142 0.36 -2.43 -0.79
CA ALA A 142 -0.29 -2.42 -2.10
C ALA A 142 -0.88 -3.80 -2.44
N PRO A 143 -2.14 -3.87 -2.92
CA PRO A 143 -2.77 -5.14 -3.22
C PRO A 143 -2.03 -5.86 -4.35
N ILE A 144 -1.91 -7.17 -4.22
CA ILE A 144 -1.18 -8.00 -5.20
C ILE A 144 -1.76 -7.88 -6.62
N SER A 145 -3.05 -7.57 -6.70
CA SER A 145 -3.75 -7.29 -7.96
C SER A 145 -3.20 -6.10 -8.73
N TYR A 146 -2.46 -5.20 -8.08
CA TYR A 146 -1.78 -4.09 -8.74
C TYR A 146 -0.58 -4.53 -9.58
N TYR A 147 0.11 -5.58 -9.13
CA TYR A 147 1.33 -6.10 -9.78
C TYR A 147 1.07 -7.25 -10.74
N MET A 148 -0.10 -7.88 -10.69
CA MET A 148 -0.39 -9.05 -11.53
C MET A 148 -0.56 -8.67 -13.00
N THR A 149 -0.08 -9.54 -13.87
CA THR A 149 -0.36 -9.48 -15.31
C THR A 149 -1.80 -9.93 -15.56
N ARG A 150 -2.61 -9.07 -16.17
CA ARG A 150 -4.03 -9.35 -16.50
C ARG A 150 -4.26 -9.57 -17.99
N ASP A 151 -3.52 -8.84 -18.81
CA ASP A 151 -3.72 -8.85 -20.26
C ASP A 151 -2.85 -9.88 -20.96
N ASN A 152 -3.37 -10.44 -22.05
CA ASN A 152 -2.67 -11.39 -22.90
C ASN A 152 -2.12 -12.62 -22.18
N ILE A 153 -2.85 -13.10 -21.16
CA ILE A 153 -2.49 -14.33 -20.46
C ILE A 153 -2.67 -15.51 -21.40
N LEU A 154 -1.56 -16.12 -21.79
CA LEU A 154 -1.59 -17.40 -22.52
C LEU A 154 -2.05 -18.50 -21.57
N LYS A 155 -3.12 -19.17 -21.94
CA LYS A 155 -3.74 -20.26 -21.18
C LYS A 155 -3.99 -21.44 -22.08
N PHE A 156 -3.98 -22.62 -21.50
CA PHE A 156 -4.30 -23.88 -22.18
C PHE A 156 -5.49 -24.54 -21.51
N THR A 157 -6.09 -25.48 -22.22
CA THR A 157 -7.12 -26.36 -21.68
C THR A 157 -6.56 -27.77 -21.47
N LEU A 158 -7.23 -28.60 -20.69
CA LEU A 158 -6.82 -30.01 -20.45
C LEU A 158 -6.75 -30.83 -21.74
N VAL A 159 -7.44 -30.42 -22.79
CA VAL A 159 -7.44 -31.10 -24.09
C VAL A 159 -6.40 -30.55 -25.07
N THR A 160 -5.64 -29.53 -24.69
CA THR A 160 -4.61 -28.94 -25.56
C THR A 160 -3.46 -29.95 -25.76
N PRO A 161 -3.10 -30.30 -27.01
CA PRO A 161 -2.00 -31.23 -27.30
C PRO A 161 -0.67 -30.69 -26.74
N VAL A 162 0.11 -31.54 -26.10
CA VAL A 162 1.42 -31.22 -25.54
C VAL A 162 2.38 -30.60 -26.57
N ALA A 163 2.29 -31.05 -27.82
CA ALA A 163 3.11 -30.51 -28.93
C ALA A 163 2.82 -29.02 -29.18
N ASP A 164 1.55 -28.59 -29.04
CA ASP A 164 1.16 -27.21 -29.22
C ASP A 164 1.63 -26.37 -28.03
N VAL A 165 1.51 -26.88 -26.81
CA VAL A 165 2.03 -26.23 -25.60
C VAL A 165 3.55 -26.01 -25.76
N LEU A 166 4.30 -27.01 -26.14
CA LEU A 166 5.77 -26.91 -26.33
C LEU A 166 6.13 -25.87 -27.43
N ARG A 167 5.36 -25.85 -28.52
CA ARG A 167 5.56 -24.87 -29.61
C ARG A 167 5.36 -23.45 -29.12
N VAL A 168 4.31 -23.20 -28.32
CA VAL A 168 4.04 -21.90 -27.73
C VAL A 168 5.12 -21.52 -26.73
N MET A 169 5.52 -22.44 -25.84
CA MET A 169 6.60 -22.23 -24.87
C MET A 169 7.92 -21.80 -25.54
N ALA A 170 8.30 -22.48 -26.63
CA ALA A 170 9.49 -22.13 -27.38
C ALA A 170 9.44 -20.73 -28.00
N LYS A 171 8.24 -20.28 -28.44
CA LYS A 171 8.04 -18.99 -29.08
C LYS A 171 8.02 -17.84 -28.09
N VAL A 172 7.35 -17.99 -26.93
CA VAL A 172 7.13 -16.90 -25.96
C VAL A 172 8.14 -16.87 -24.82
N ARG A 173 8.98 -17.91 -24.68
CA ARG A 173 9.98 -18.06 -23.61
C ARG A 173 9.39 -18.04 -22.18
N HIS A 174 8.07 -18.31 -22.03
CA HIS A 174 7.44 -18.50 -20.74
C HIS A 174 7.49 -20.00 -20.35
N ARG A 175 7.56 -20.25 -19.03
CA ARG A 175 7.66 -21.64 -18.49
C ARG A 175 6.39 -22.07 -17.74
N TYR A 176 5.54 -21.14 -17.36
CA TYR A 176 4.35 -21.40 -16.55
C TYR A 176 3.13 -20.83 -17.26
N PHE A 177 2.09 -21.64 -17.35
CA PHE A 177 0.83 -21.28 -17.99
C PHE A 177 -0.33 -21.82 -17.15
N PRO A 178 -1.43 -21.06 -17.01
CA PRO A 178 -2.65 -21.58 -16.43
C PRO A 178 -3.25 -22.66 -17.36
N ILE A 179 -3.80 -23.69 -16.74
CA ILE A 179 -4.65 -24.68 -17.40
C ILE A 179 -6.05 -24.48 -16.86
N LEU A 180 -7.02 -24.24 -17.74
CA LEU A 180 -8.42 -23.97 -17.41
C LEU A 180 -9.33 -25.07 -17.94
#